data_9526f2b6def81bbaff09d135dbd35fcf
#
_entry.id   9526f2b6def81bbaff09d135dbd35fcf
#
_cell.length_a   1.000
_cell.length_b   1.000
_cell.length_c   1.000
_cell.angle_alpha   90.00
_cell.angle_beta   90.00
_cell.angle_gamma   90.00
#
_symmetry.space_group_name_H-M   'P 1'
#
loop_
_entity.id
_entity.type
_entity.pdbx_description
1 polymer ?
#
loop_
_entity_poly.entity_id
_entity_poly.type
_entity_poly.pdbx_seq_one_letter_code
_entity_poly.pdbx_strand_id
1 'polypeptide(L)'
;MIYWAPLLHFYQPPTQTPVVLMKVANESYRALMDVFEAYPNARATFNINGVLTEMLGLYGYSDILGRMRKLAEGGQIEFTGSGKFHPILPLIPRDEMERQIRLNVATNRQFFGDAYKPRGFFPPEMCYSREIVEPIIDSGHEWIIMSGIACNVGWPMDVIHRIEHVGEGPAVFFRDDILSNKISFKDLDGKGFIEQLKELHHGPGDVYVVTAMDAETFGHHIPHWDKLFLSQVYETLMPAVDPPHVMREQKPPADQHRRIFSYEKTPDSEAITIVTISQLLDIFPRGDAISPRPSSWSTNADDIKMGNFYPLWQDKNNPVHVMQWEHLDLTIDVEHKAAEVADNPLSLQFASTARTVLDAALHSCQFWWASKRPMWNINMIYRGLTEQREVLLNAYKAITLSNCKADVKKEYYYRVVAARHIFDRITDRLYTDD
;
A
#
# COMPACT_ATOMS: atom_id res chain seq x y z
N MET A 1 4.99 27.66 -9.39
CA MET A 1 4.25 27.16 -8.19
C MET A 1 4.72 25.76 -7.87
N ILE A 2 4.66 25.33 -6.60
CA ILE A 2 5.02 23.97 -6.18
C ILE A 2 3.74 23.23 -5.84
N TYR A 3 3.52 22.07 -6.43
CA TYR A 3 2.39 21.19 -6.13
C TYR A 3 2.89 20.01 -5.29
N TRP A 4 2.48 19.97 -4.03
CA TRP A 4 2.80 18.85 -3.15
C TRP A 4 1.64 17.86 -3.09
N ALA A 5 1.93 16.60 -3.43
CA ALA A 5 0.97 15.50 -3.42
C ALA A 5 1.40 14.44 -2.39
N PRO A 6 0.91 14.52 -1.14
CA PRO A 6 1.20 13.51 -0.11
C PRO A 6 0.38 12.24 -0.34
N LEU A 7 1.02 11.07 -0.18
CA LEU A 7 0.37 9.78 -0.11
C LEU A 7 0.60 9.15 1.27
N LEU A 8 -0.47 8.68 1.89
CA LEU A 8 -0.44 7.95 3.16
C LEU A 8 -0.83 6.49 2.93
N HIS A 9 0.04 5.58 3.34
CA HIS A 9 -0.15 4.15 3.22
C HIS A 9 -0.67 3.58 4.54
N PHE A 10 -1.88 3.01 4.51
CA PHE A 10 -2.56 2.38 5.65
C PHE A 10 -2.52 0.87 5.49
N TYR A 11 -1.76 0.19 6.32
CA TYR A 11 -1.66 -1.26 6.27
C TYR A 11 -1.40 -1.86 7.64
N GLN A 12 -2.06 -2.98 7.91
CA GLN A 12 -1.75 -3.90 9.00
C GLN A 12 -1.90 -5.33 8.49
N PRO A 13 -0.98 -6.25 8.82
CA PRO A 13 -1.03 -7.61 8.30
C PRO A 13 -2.25 -8.39 8.81
N PRO A 14 -2.72 -9.41 8.07
CA PRO A 14 -3.86 -10.24 8.50
C PRO A 14 -3.61 -10.95 9.84
N THR A 15 -2.34 -11.14 10.19
CA THR A 15 -1.90 -11.74 11.45
C THR A 15 -1.80 -10.77 12.62
N GLN A 16 -2.19 -9.49 12.42
CA GLN A 16 -2.09 -8.45 13.46
C GLN A 16 -3.01 -8.75 14.64
N THR A 17 -2.50 -8.48 15.84
CA THR A 17 -3.29 -8.69 17.06
C THR A 17 -4.28 -7.54 17.29
N PRO A 18 -5.47 -7.80 17.86
CA PRO A 18 -6.45 -6.75 18.17
C PRO A 18 -5.89 -5.65 19.08
N VAL A 19 -4.96 -5.98 19.97
CA VAL A 19 -4.32 -5.00 20.88
C VAL A 19 -3.45 -4.01 20.10
N VAL A 20 -2.66 -4.48 19.15
CA VAL A 20 -1.83 -3.60 18.32
C VAL A 20 -2.72 -2.79 17.39
N LEU A 21 -3.71 -3.40 16.75
CA LEU A 21 -4.67 -2.68 15.91
C LEU A 21 -5.38 -1.55 16.67
N MET A 22 -5.80 -1.81 17.91
CA MET A 22 -6.40 -0.80 18.80
C MET A 22 -5.45 0.39 19.03
N LYS A 23 -4.17 0.12 19.30
CA LYS A 23 -3.16 1.16 19.48
C LYS A 23 -3.01 2.01 18.22
N VAL A 24 -2.78 1.37 17.09
CA VAL A 24 -2.60 2.04 15.80
C VAL A 24 -3.83 2.88 15.44
N ALA A 25 -5.04 2.31 15.58
CA ALA A 25 -6.29 3.01 15.31
C ALA A 25 -6.45 4.30 16.15
N ASN A 26 -6.06 4.26 17.42
CA ASN A 26 -6.20 5.42 18.31
C ASN A 26 -5.04 6.42 18.17
N GLU A 27 -3.81 5.92 18.06
CA GLU A 27 -2.60 6.76 18.06
C GLU A 27 -2.35 7.43 16.70
N SER A 28 -2.78 6.80 15.60
CA SER A 28 -2.54 7.29 14.24
C SER A 28 -3.82 7.55 13.44
N TYR A 29 -4.63 6.53 13.17
CA TYR A 29 -5.71 6.69 12.18
C TYR A 29 -6.76 7.71 12.59
N ARG A 30 -7.20 7.71 13.87
CA ARG A 30 -8.12 8.75 14.36
C ARG A 30 -7.47 10.13 14.39
N ALA A 31 -6.21 10.22 14.82
CA ALA A 31 -5.47 11.48 14.83
C ALA A 31 -5.34 12.08 13.43
N LEU A 32 -5.07 11.25 12.41
CA LEU A 32 -5.07 11.69 11.01
C LEU A 32 -6.44 12.20 10.56
N MET A 33 -7.52 11.50 10.91
CA MET A 33 -8.88 11.99 10.57
C MET A 33 -9.15 13.33 11.23
N ASP A 34 -8.73 13.53 12.49
CA ASP A 34 -8.87 14.81 13.21
C ASP A 34 -8.12 15.94 12.48
N VAL A 35 -6.92 15.66 11.98
CA VAL A 35 -6.15 16.64 11.18
C VAL A 35 -6.88 16.99 9.89
N PHE A 36 -7.31 16.02 9.07
CA PHE A 36 -7.98 16.30 7.81
C PHE A 36 -9.32 17.01 7.99
N GLU A 37 -10.07 16.73 9.05
CA GLU A 37 -11.31 17.42 9.38
C GLU A 37 -11.08 18.86 9.88
N ALA A 38 -9.96 19.10 10.58
CA ALA A 38 -9.58 20.44 11.03
C ALA A 38 -9.13 21.35 9.87
N TYR A 39 -8.58 20.77 8.78
CA TYR A 39 -8.08 21.52 7.63
C TYR A 39 -8.82 21.11 6.34
N PRO A 40 -10.02 21.70 6.04
CA PRO A 40 -10.86 21.27 4.92
C PRO A 40 -10.25 21.44 3.52
N ASN A 41 -9.21 22.25 3.39
CA ASN A 41 -8.46 22.44 2.14
C ASN A 41 -7.25 21.49 2.01
N ALA A 42 -6.91 20.73 3.05
CA ALA A 42 -5.91 19.70 2.97
C ALA A 42 -6.28 18.66 1.91
N ARG A 43 -5.29 18.15 1.18
CA ARG A 43 -5.45 17.09 0.18
C ARG A 43 -4.43 16.00 0.43
N ALA A 44 -4.82 14.76 0.18
CA ALA A 44 -3.90 13.63 0.18
C ALA A 44 -4.44 12.47 -0.67
N THR A 45 -3.55 11.60 -1.07
CA THR A 45 -3.88 10.30 -1.66
C THR A 45 -3.75 9.23 -0.57
N PHE A 46 -4.79 8.43 -0.34
CA PHE A 46 -4.79 7.35 0.65
C PHE A 46 -4.69 6.00 -0.05
N ASN A 47 -3.71 5.23 0.31
CA ASN A 47 -3.68 3.81 0.02
C ASN A 47 -4.14 3.05 1.27
N ILE A 48 -5.20 2.25 1.15
CA ILE A 48 -5.66 1.34 2.20
C ILE A 48 -5.90 -0.04 1.63
N ASN A 49 -5.25 -1.04 2.20
CA ASN A 49 -5.44 -2.43 1.79
C ASN A 49 -6.74 -3.00 2.37
N GLY A 50 -7.45 -3.77 1.55
CA GLY A 50 -8.76 -4.33 1.93
C GLY A 50 -8.73 -5.15 3.21
N VAL A 51 -7.61 -5.83 3.53
CA VAL A 51 -7.44 -6.55 4.79
C VAL A 51 -7.56 -5.62 6.00
N LEU A 52 -6.94 -4.45 5.95
CA LEU A 52 -7.06 -3.47 7.03
C LEU A 52 -8.50 -2.92 7.12
N THR A 53 -9.12 -2.65 5.97
CA THR A 53 -10.52 -2.19 5.92
C THR A 53 -11.45 -3.19 6.60
N GLU A 54 -11.30 -4.50 6.30
CA GLU A 54 -12.08 -5.56 6.97
C GLU A 54 -11.79 -5.63 8.47
N MET A 55 -10.52 -5.55 8.86
CA MET A 55 -10.13 -5.58 10.28
C MET A 55 -10.70 -4.40 11.05
N LEU A 56 -10.66 -3.18 10.50
CA LEU A 56 -11.25 -2.01 11.13
C LEU A 56 -12.77 -2.18 11.30
N GLY A 57 -13.45 -2.71 10.29
CA GLY A 57 -14.88 -3.03 10.37
C GLY A 57 -15.20 -4.10 11.43
N LEU A 58 -14.44 -5.19 11.43
CA LEU A 58 -14.64 -6.34 12.32
C LEU A 58 -14.39 -5.99 13.80
N TYR A 59 -13.37 -5.20 14.07
CA TYR A 59 -12.97 -4.86 15.45
C TYR A 59 -13.61 -3.58 15.99
N GLY A 60 -14.63 -3.02 15.30
CA GLY A 60 -15.44 -1.92 15.82
C GLY A 60 -14.89 -0.52 15.56
N TYR A 61 -13.99 -0.37 14.57
CA TYR A 61 -13.41 0.92 14.15
C TYR A 61 -14.10 1.49 12.90
N SER A 62 -15.38 1.21 12.70
CA SER A 62 -16.18 1.71 11.56
C SER A 62 -16.29 3.23 11.53
N ASP A 63 -16.07 3.92 12.67
CA ASP A 63 -15.98 5.37 12.75
C ASP A 63 -14.84 5.91 11.87
N ILE A 64 -13.67 5.26 11.87
CA ILE A 64 -12.53 5.64 11.03
C ILE A 64 -12.89 5.49 9.55
N LEU A 65 -13.47 4.35 9.17
CA LEU A 65 -13.90 4.10 7.78
C LEU A 65 -14.96 5.11 7.32
N GLY A 66 -15.94 5.43 8.19
CA GLY A 66 -16.96 6.43 7.90
C GLY A 66 -16.39 7.84 7.69
N ARG A 67 -15.36 8.21 8.45
CA ARG A 67 -14.64 9.48 8.31
C ARG A 67 -13.83 9.52 7.03
N MET A 68 -13.04 8.48 6.71
CA MET A 68 -12.32 8.37 5.43
C MET A 68 -13.27 8.49 4.24
N ARG A 69 -14.42 7.81 4.29
CA ARG A 69 -15.45 7.91 3.26
C ARG A 69 -15.93 9.35 3.06
N LYS A 70 -16.26 10.07 4.14
CA LYS A 70 -16.70 11.47 4.08
C LYS A 70 -15.64 12.39 3.50
N LEU A 71 -14.38 12.20 3.87
CA LEU A 71 -13.25 12.97 3.30
C LEU A 71 -13.12 12.73 1.79
N ALA A 72 -13.31 11.48 1.32
CA ALA A 72 -13.29 11.15 -0.09
C ALA A 72 -14.51 11.72 -0.85
N GLU A 73 -15.71 11.62 -0.29
CA GLU A 73 -16.93 12.24 -0.84
C GLU A 73 -16.79 13.77 -0.93
N GLY A 74 -16.08 14.39 0.04
CA GLY A 74 -15.75 15.82 0.06
C GLY A 74 -14.60 16.22 -0.87
N GLY A 75 -13.92 15.28 -1.52
CA GLY A 75 -12.79 15.54 -2.42
C GLY A 75 -11.49 15.97 -1.70
N GLN A 76 -11.41 15.76 -0.38
CA GLN A 76 -10.17 16.01 0.37
C GLN A 76 -9.16 14.89 0.17
N ILE A 77 -9.63 13.67 0.01
CA ILE A 77 -8.77 12.53 -0.27
C ILE A 77 -9.25 11.78 -1.51
N GLU A 78 -8.34 11.09 -2.15
CA GLU A 78 -8.62 10.05 -3.12
C GLU A 78 -8.05 8.71 -2.62
N PHE A 79 -8.61 7.59 -3.10
CA PHE A 79 -8.07 6.27 -2.82
C PHE A 79 -7.25 5.75 -3.99
N THR A 80 -6.26 4.87 -3.70
CA THR A 80 -5.55 4.07 -4.70
C THR A 80 -6.01 2.62 -4.68
N GLY A 81 -5.83 1.91 -5.80
CA GLY A 81 -5.82 0.46 -5.85
C GLY A 81 -4.56 -0.13 -5.20
N SER A 82 -4.62 -1.43 -4.86
CA SER A 82 -3.50 -2.22 -4.33
C SER A 82 -3.88 -3.72 -4.33
N GLY A 83 -3.02 -4.59 -3.78
CA GLY A 83 -3.37 -5.97 -3.43
C GLY A 83 -4.04 -6.07 -2.06
N LYS A 84 -5.11 -6.85 -1.92
CA LYS A 84 -5.91 -6.93 -0.67
C LYS A 84 -5.07 -7.29 0.55
N PHE A 85 -4.29 -8.36 0.47
CA PHE A 85 -3.47 -8.88 1.57
C PHE A 85 -2.02 -8.42 1.47
N HIS A 86 -1.74 -7.39 0.68
CA HIS A 86 -0.42 -6.77 0.57
C HIS A 86 0.70 -7.73 0.12
N PRO A 87 0.49 -8.57 -0.93
CA PRO A 87 1.52 -9.45 -1.44
C PRO A 87 2.59 -8.68 -2.21
N ILE A 88 3.78 -9.24 -2.34
CA ILE A 88 4.80 -8.72 -3.25
C ILE A 88 4.43 -9.13 -4.69
N LEU A 89 3.68 -8.27 -5.36
CA LEU A 89 3.08 -8.57 -6.66
C LEU A 89 4.07 -9.10 -7.69
N PRO A 90 5.29 -8.53 -7.85
CA PRO A 90 6.28 -9.06 -8.80
C PRO A 90 6.72 -10.51 -8.56
N LEU A 91 6.43 -11.07 -7.40
CA LEU A 91 6.95 -12.37 -6.97
C LEU A 91 5.87 -13.47 -6.88
N ILE A 92 4.65 -13.16 -7.26
CA ILE A 92 3.54 -14.12 -7.30
C ILE A 92 3.03 -14.31 -8.73
N PRO A 93 2.36 -15.45 -9.05
CA PRO A 93 1.77 -15.68 -10.35
C PRO A 93 0.76 -14.59 -10.76
N ARG A 94 0.61 -14.38 -12.07
CA ARG A 94 -0.27 -13.33 -12.63
C ARG A 94 -1.71 -13.45 -12.18
N ASP A 95 -2.26 -14.63 -12.17
CA ASP A 95 -3.63 -14.90 -11.73
C ASP A 95 -3.86 -14.57 -10.26
N GLU A 96 -2.84 -14.79 -9.41
CA GLU A 96 -2.84 -14.37 -8.01
C GLU A 96 -2.76 -12.83 -7.89
N MET A 97 -1.93 -12.15 -8.69
CA MET A 97 -1.90 -10.68 -8.75
C MET A 97 -3.28 -10.11 -9.06
N GLU A 98 -3.88 -10.57 -10.17
CA GLU A 98 -5.20 -10.13 -10.61
C GLU A 98 -6.28 -10.41 -9.56
N ARG A 99 -6.20 -11.56 -8.90
CA ARG A 99 -7.11 -11.91 -7.81
C ARG A 99 -6.96 -10.97 -6.62
N GLN A 100 -5.74 -10.68 -6.18
CA GLN A 100 -5.47 -9.78 -5.08
C GLN A 100 -5.98 -8.36 -5.35
N ILE A 101 -5.82 -7.88 -6.59
CA ILE A 101 -6.35 -6.57 -7.03
C ILE A 101 -7.88 -6.57 -6.99
N ARG A 102 -8.54 -7.60 -7.57
CA ARG A 102 -10.00 -7.71 -7.55
C ARG A 102 -10.57 -7.78 -6.13
N LEU A 103 -9.94 -8.57 -5.25
CA LEU A 103 -10.35 -8.68 -3.86
C LEU A 103 -10.24 -7.33 -3.12
N ASN A 104 -9.17 -6.58 -3.36
CA ASN A 104 -9.00 -5.25 -2.77
C ASN A 104 -10.12 -4.29 -3.18
N VAL A 105 -10.42 -4.25 -4.48
CA VAL A 105 -11.50 -3.40 -5.01
C VAL A 105 -12.86 -3.81 -4.43
N ALA A 106 -13.16 -5.11 -4.41
CA ALA A 106 -14.44 -5.62 -3.91
C ALA A 106 -14.62 -5.27 -2.42
N THR A 107 -13.59 -5.51 -1.61
CA THR A 107 -13.62 -5.21 -0.18
C THR A 107 -13.78 -3.71 0.08
N ASN A 108 -12.95 -2.88 -0.51
CA ASN A 108 -13.00 -1.44 -0.26
C ASN A 108 -14.31 -0.80 -0.76
N ARG A 109 -14.86 -1.28 -1.89
CA ARG A 109 -16.20 -0.84 -2.35
C ARG A 109 -17.33 -1.21 -1.38
N GLN A 110 -17.23 -2.33 -0.69
CA GLN A 110 -18.22 -2.72 0.32
C GLN A 110 -18.30 -1.69 1.47
N PHE A 111 -17.18 -1.11 1.88
CA PHE A 111 -17.12 -0.17 3.01
C PHE A 111 -17.24 1.29 2.59
N PHE A 112 -16.62 1.68 1.49
CA PHE A 112 -16.57 3.07 1.04
C PHE A 112 -17.60 3.39 -0.07
N GLY A 113 -18.25 2.38 -0.64
CA GLY A 113 -19.23 2.56 -1.71
C GLY A 113 -18.64 3.27 -2.93
N ASP A 114 -19.38 4.22 -3.48
CA ASP A 114 -18.98 5.01 -4.63
C ASP A 114 -17.83 6.01 -4.36
N ALA A 115 -17.46 6.23 -3.10
CA ALA A 115 -16.29 7.02 -2.77
C ALA A 115 -14.98 6.31 -3.12
N TYR A 116 -15.00 4.96 -3.23
CA TYR A 116 -13.85 4.19 -3.66
C TYR A 116 -13.79 4.09 -5.19
N LYS A 117 -13.10 5.05 -5.80
CA LYS A 117 -12.90 5.17 -7.25
C LYS A 117 -11.41 5.37 -7.56
N PRO A 118 -10.55 4.38 -7.32
CA PRO A 118 -9.12 4.53 -7.48
C PRO A 118 -8.77 4.73 -8.96
N ARG A 119 -8.11 5.85 -9.29
CA ARG A 119 -7.46 6.09 -10.59
C ARG A 119 -6.04 5.58 -10.59
N GLY A 120 -5.38 5.58 -9.44
CA GLY A 120 -4.00 5.17 -9.29
C GLY A 120 -3.82 3.86 -8.56
N PHE A 121 -2.62 3.31 -8.69
CA PHE A 121 -2.23 2.05 -8.06
C PHE A 121 -0.98 2.22 -7.21
N PHE A 122 -1.05 1.74 -5.98
CA PHE A 122 0.09 1.61 -5.07
C PHE A 122 0.47 0.13 -4.98
N PRO A 123 1.54 -0.31 -5.65
CA PRO A 123 2.04 -1.67 -5.45
C PRO A 123 2.48 -1.85 -4.00
N PRO A 124 2.08 -2.95 -3.32
CA PRO A 124 2.57 -3.23 -1.98
C PRO A 124 4.08 -3.07 -1.88
N GLU A 125 4.57 -2.33 -0.85
CA GLU A 125 5.98 -1.97 -0.63
C GLU A 125 6.61 -1.17 -1.80
N MET A 126 5.79 -0.57 -2.67
CA MET A 126 6.21 -0.01 -3.95
C MET A 126 7.07 -0.98 -4.79
N CYS A 127 6.86 -2.29 -4.58
CA CYS A 127 7.53 -3.32 -5.36
C CYS A 127 7.06 -3.29 -6.80
N TYR A 128 7.96 -2.86 -7.68
CA TYR A 128 7.71 -2.74 -9.11
C TYR A 128 8.56 -3.69 -9.93
N SER A 129 7.94 -4.32 -10.91
CA SER A 129 8.57 -4.90 -12.10
C SER A 129 7.63 -4.71 -13.30
N ARG A 130 8.12 -5.01 -14.49
CA ARG A 130 7.34 -4.87 -15.73
C ARG A 130 6.08 -5.73 -15.73
N GLU A 131 6.12 -6.89 -15.12
CA GLU A 131 5.07 -7.91 -15.13
C GLU A 131 3.78 -7.44 -14.45
N ILE A 132 3.87 -6.49 -13.50
CA ILE A 132 2.69 -5.98 -12.80
C ILE A 132 1.89 -4.94 -13.61
N VAL A 133 2.47 -4.39 -14.68
CA VAL A 133 1.88 -3.25 -15.42
C VAL A 133 0.57 -3.64 -16.09
N GLU A 134 0.56 -4.77 -16.80
CA GLU A 134 -0.62 -5.21 -17.55
C GLU A 134 -1.80 -5.55 -16.61
N PRO A 135 -1.65 -6.34 -15.52
CA PRO A 135 -2.72 -6.55 -14.55
C PRO A 135 -3.30 -5.26 -13.95
N ILE A 136 -2.47 -4.24 -13.76
CA ILE A 136 -2.88 -2.94 -13.23
C ILE A 136 -3.72 -2.16 -14.26
N ILE A 137 -3.30 -2.14 -15.53
CA ILE A 137 -4.06 -1.54 -16.64
C ILE A 137 -5.40 -2.25 -16.80
N ASP A 138 -5.39 -3.58 -16.85
CA ASP A 138 -6.60 -4.41 -17.01
C ASP A 138 -7.62 -4.18 -15.90
N SER A 139 -7.16 -3.78 -14.72
CA SER A 139 -8.02 -3.40 -13.59
C SER A 139 -8.50 -1.94 -13.62
N GLY A 140 -8.15 -1.18 -14.67
CA GLY A 140 -8.67 0.16 -14.93
C GLY A 140 -7.92 1.30 -14.24
N HIS A 141 -6.67 1.09 -13.81
CA HIS A 141 -5.87 2.14 -13.19
C HIS A 141 -5.08 2.95 -14.25
N GLU A 142 -5.02 4.26 -14.07
CA GLU A 142 -4.42 5.22 -15.00
C GLU A 142 -2.97 5.55 -14.67
N TRP A 143 -2.56 5.35 -13.41
CA TRP A 143 -1.20 5.65 -12.96
C TRP A 143 -0.72 4.68 -11.87
N ILE A 144 0.61 4.56 -11.78
CA ILE A 144 1.33 3.77 -10.78
C ILE A 144 2.31 4.67 -10.04
N ILE A 145 2.41 4.52 -8.71
CA ILE A 145 3.48 5.15 -7.93
C ILE A 145 4.62 4.16 -7.69
N MET A 146 5.85 4.65 -7.73
CA MET A 146 7.07 3.89 -7.49
C MET A 146 8.02 4.65 -6.57
N SER A 147 8.97 3.94 -5.96
CA SER A 147 10.11 4.55 -5.28
C SER A 147 10.94 5.38 -6.27
N GLY A 148 11.55 6.45 -5.79
CA GLY A 148 12.38 7.33 -6.60
C GLY A 148 13.56 6.62 -7.26
N ILE A 149 14.08 5.56 -6.64
CA ILE A 149 15.19 4.77 -7.20
C ILE A 149 14.79 4.04 -8.50
N ALA A 150 13.50 3.83 -8.77
CA ALA A 150 13.02 3.27 -10.02
C ALA A 150 13.25 4.21 -11.21
N CYS A 151 13.35 5.53 -10.96
CA CYS A 151 13.55 6.53 -11.99
C CYS A 151 14.91 6.35 -12.67
N ASN A 152 14.89 6.20 -13.99
CA ASN A 152 16.09 6.00 -14.80
C ASN A 152 16.28 7.08 -15.87
N VAL A 153 15.55 8.18 -15.74
CA VAL A 153 15.61 9.39 -16.56
C VAL A 153 15.93 10.60 -15.69
N GLY A 154 16.01 11.80 -16.26
CA GLY A 154 16.09 13.04 -15.47
C GLY A 154 14.91 13.11 -14.49
N TRP A 155 15.18 13.55 -13.24
CA TRP A 155 14.15 13.61 -12.21
C TRP A 155 12.95 14.47 -12.66
N PRO A 156 11.75 13.89 -12.82
CA PRO A 156 10.62 14.64 -13.38
C PRO A 156 9.96 15.50 -12.28
N MET A 157 9.98 16.80 -12.47
CA MET A 157 9.31 17.75 -11.59
C MET A 157 8.21 18.56 -12.30
N ASP A 158 8.26 18.64 -13.63
CA ASP A 158 7.39 19.47 -14.48
C ASP A 158 6.68 18.68 -15.59
N VAL A 159 6.90 17.36 -15.63
CA VAL A 159 6.37 16.45 -16.64
C VAL A 159 6.04 15.09 -16.03
N ILE A 160 4.97 14.45 -16.50
CA ILE A 160 4.56 13.11 -16.03
C ILE A 160 4.84 12.10 -17.14
N HIS A 161 5.82 11.23 -16.90
CA HIS A 161 6.17 10.15 -17.83
C HIS A 161 5.11 9.04 -17.82
N ARG A 162 5.16 8.19 -18.85
CA ARG A 162 4.34 6.98 -18.97
C ARG A 162 5.25 5.75 -18.96
N ILE A 163 4.73 4.63 -18.52
CA ILE A 163 5.46 3.37 -18.61
C ILE A 163 5.33 2.85 -20.04
N GLU A 164 6.46 2.42 -20.63
CA GLU A 164 6.43 1.75 -21.94
C GLU A 164 5.48 0.55 -21.92
N HIS A 165 4.54 0.54 -22.87
CA HIS A 165 3.56 -0.53 -23.02
C HIS A 165 3.08 -0.63 -24.47
N VAL A 166 2.52 -1.78 -24.86
CA VAL A 166 1.82 -1.90 -26.14
C VAL A 166 0.51 -1.14 -26.04
N GLY A 167 0.40 -0.02 -26.72
CA GLY A 167 -0.66 0.96 -26.55
C GLY A 167 -0.26 2.07 -25.57
N GLU A 168 -1.23 2.74 -24.96
CA GLU A 168 -0.97 3.80 -24.00
C GLU A 168 -0.71 3.21 -22.62
N GLY A 169 0.55 3.30 -22.17
CA GLY A 169 0.94 2.87 -20.82
C GLY A 169 0.45 3.82 -19.73
N PRO A 170 0.34 3.36 -18.49
CA PRO A 170 -0.09 4.18 -17.37
C PRO A 170 0.94 5.27 -17.07
N ALA A 171 0.45 6.39 -16.52
CA ALA A 171 1.33 7.42 -15.99
C ALA A 171 2.14 6.86 -14.81
N VAL A 172 3.36 7.36 -14.63
CA VAL A 172 4.20 6.97 -13.50
C VAL A 172 4.54 8.18 -12.65
N PHE A 173 4.38 8.03 -11.35
CA PHE A 173 4.83 8.97 -10.34
C PHE A 173 5.95 8.36 -9.52
N PHE A 174 6.97 9.15 -9.23
CA PHE A 174 8.08 8.73 -8.39
C PHE A 174 7.98 9.42 -7.03
N ARG A 175 8.06 8.60 -5.99
CA ARG A 175 8.17 9.09 -4.62
C ARG A 175 9.50 9.85 -4.46
N ASP A 176 9.45 11.05 -3.93
CA ASP A 176 10.68 11.67 -3.46
C ASP A 176 11.16 10.93 -2.20
N ASP A 177 12.12 10.02 -2.40
CA ASP A 177 12.62 9.15 -1.35
C ASP A 177 13.36 9.94 -0.26
N ILE A 178 14.01 11.04 -0.63
CA ILE A 178 14.78 11.87 0.31
C ILE A 178 13.83 12.61 1.26
N LEU A 179 12.88 13.36 0.69
CA LEU A 179 11.92 14.10 1.50
C LEU A 179 11.02 13.17 2.33
N SER A 180 10.53 12.10 1.71
CA SER A 180 9.68 11.14 2.41
C SER A 180 10.41 10.48 3.57
N ASN A 181 11.68 10.12 3.41
CA ASN A 181 12.49 9.55 4.48
C ASN A 181 12.76 10.58 5.58
N LYS A 182 13.07 11.83 5.24
CA LYS A 182 13.25 12.90 6.25
C LYS A 182 12.00 13.11 7.11
N ILE A 183 10.81 12.99 6.53
CA ILE A 183 9.53 13.02 7.26
C ILE A 183 9.40 11.79 8.16
N SER A 184 9.64 10.59 7.61
CA SER A 184 9.45 9.31 8.30
C SER A 184 10.45 9.07 9.43
N PHE A 185 11.64 9.68 9.36
CA PHE A 185 12.70 9.55 10.38
C PHE A 185 12.85 10.79 11.27
N LYS A 186 11.91 11.76 11.16
CA LYS A 186 11.87 12.97 11.99
C LYS A 186 13.07 13.90 11.79
N ASP A 187 13.64 13.91 10.59
CA ASP A 187 14.76 14.81 10.25
C ASP A 187 14.29 16.22 9.90
N LEU A 188 12.98 16.39 9.61
CA LEU A 188 12.34 17.67 9.30
C LEU A 188 10.99 17.77 10.02
N ASP A 189 10.74 18.87 10.69
CA ASP A 189 9.40 19.27 11.11
C ASP A 189 8.61 19.91 9.94
N GLY A 190 7.35 20.29 10.18
CA GLY A 190 6.51 20.86 9.14
C GLY A 190 7.05 22.16 8.55
N LYS A 191 7.70 23.02 9.34
CA LYS A 191 8.31 24.28 8.84
C LYS A 191 9.55 24.00 8.01
N GLY A 192 10.45 23.16 8.50
CA GLY A 192 11.64 22.74 7.75
C GLY A 192 11.29 22.06 6.44
N PHE A 193 10.18 21.30 6.39
CA PHE A 193 9.68 20.71 5.17
C PHE A 193 9.22 21.77 4.15
N ILE A 194 8.49 22.79 4.57
CA ILE A 194 8.06 23.89 3.71
C ILE A 194 9.25 24.64 3.12
N GLU A 195 10.26 24.93 3.93
CA GLU A 195 11.49 25.56 3.45
C GLU A 195 12.22 24.70 2.40
N GLN A 196 12.30 23.38 2.64
CA GLN A 196 12.89 22.46 1.66
C GLN A 196 12.08 22.38 0.36
N LEU A 197 10.75 22.42 0.43
CA LEU A 197 9.93 22.47 -0.79
C LEU A 197 10.25 23.74 -1.61
N LYS A 198 10.38 24.91 -0.96
CA LYS A 198 10.73 26.16 -1.63
C LYS A 198 12.08 26.08 -2.32
N GLU A 199 13.05 25.39 -1.72
CA GLU A 199 14.38 25.19 -2.32
C GLU A 199 14.36 24.31 -3.58
N LEU A 200 13.32 23.53 -3.83
CA LEU A 200 13.21 22.72 -5.04
C LEU A 200 12.81 23.52 -6.28
N HIS A 201 12.29 24.73 -6.10
CA HIS A 201 11.77 25.55 -7.18
C HIS A 201 12.70 26.73 -7.50
N HIS A 202 13.55 26.56 -8.50
CA HIS A 202 14.54 27.56 -8.91
C HIS A 202 14.31 28.20 -10.31
N GLY A 203 13.13 28.01 -10.91
CA GLY A 203 12.88 28.44 -12.30
C GLY A 203 11.47 28.96 -12.55
N PRO A 204 11.21 29.44 -13.80
CA PRO A 204 9.92 29.98 -14.18
C PRO A 204 8.97 28.88 -14.55
N GLY A 205 8.57 27.98 -13.93
CA GLY A 205 7.60 26.91 -14.25
C GLY A 205 6.97 26.35 -13.00
N ASP A 206 5.92 25.61 -13.17
CA ASP A 206 5.31 24.85 -12.08
C ASP A 206 6.06 23.53 -11.90
N VAL A 207 6.19 23.08 -10.64
CA VAL A 207 6.83 21.80 -10.30
C VAL A 207 5.96 21.01 -9.35
N TYR A 208 6.07 19.69 -9.37
CA TYR A 208 5.39 18.84 -8.40
C TYR A 208 6.36 17.96 -7.62
N VAL A 209 5.92 17.59 -6.43
CA VAL A 209 6.62 16.66 -5.52
C VAL A 209 5.61 15.66 -4.96
N VAL A 210 5.94 14.39 -5.04
CA VAL A 210 5.15 13.32 -4.45
C VAL A 210 5.91 12.74 -3.26
N THR A 211 5.32 12.82 -2.06
CA THR A 211 5.85 12.13 -0.88
C THR A 211 4.93 10.98 -0.49
N ALA A 212 5.50 9.89 -0.05
CA ALA A 212 4.73 8.75 0.42
C ALA A 212 5.37 8.07 1.62
N MET A 213 4.55 7.72 2.60
CA MET A 213 4.98 7.10 3.86
C MET A 213 3.83 6.36 4.53
N ASP A 214 4.16 5.54 5.50
CA ASP A 214 3.18 4.87 6.34
C ASP A 214 2.34 5.89 7.12
N ALA A 215 1.03 5.70 7.14
CA ALA A 215 0.13 6.50 7.95
C ALA A 215 0.47 6.40 9.44
N GLU A 216 0.94 5.25 9.86
CA GLU A 216 1.39 4.94 11.23
C GLU A 216 2.56 5.81 11.70
N THR A 217 3.28 6.44 10.77
CA THR A 217 4.31 7.45 11.07
C THR A 217 3.73 8.59 11.92
N PHE A 218 2.46 8.95 11.65
CA PHE A 218 1.77 10.07 12.28
C PHE A 218 1.02 9.64 13.54
N GLY A 219 1.75 9.53 14.64
CA GLY A 219 1.21 9.27 15.97
C GLY A 219 1.61 7.94 16.58
N HIS A 220 1.68 6.85 15.78
CA HIS A 220 2.05 5.53 16.29
C HIS A 220 3.57 5.30 16.30
N HIS A 221 4.23 5.44 15.14
CA HIS A 221 5.69 5.31 15.06
C HIS A 221 6.39 6.49 15.73
N ILE A 222 5.89 7.71 15.49
CA ILE A 222 6.41 8.94 16.07
C ILE A 222 5.27 9.64 16.81
N PRO A 223 5.26 9.61 18.15
CA PRO A 223 4.23 10.26 18.95
C PRO A 223 4.05 11.75 18.59
N HIS A 224 2.80 12.18 18.41
CA HIS A 224 2.41 13.55 18.07
C HIS A 224 2.90 14.08 16.72
N TRP A 225 3.35 13.21 15.79
CA TRP A 225 3.83 13.63 14.48
C TRP A 225 2.72 14.16 13.57
N ASP A 226 1.49 13.74 13.80
CA ASP A 226 0.26 14.31 13.24
C ASP A 226 0.17 15.82 13.48
N LYS A 227 0.58 16.29 14.65
CA LYS A 227 0.59 17.71 15.05
C LYS A 227 1.89 18.41 14.69
N LEU A 228 3.03 17.79 15.04
CA LEU A 228 4.36 18.39 14.87
C LEU A 228 4.79 18.47 13.40
N PHE A 229 4.15 17.70 12.52
CA PHE A 229 4.40 17.77 11.09
C PHE A 229 3.17 18.19 10.30
N LEU A 230 2.13 17.34 10.17
CA LEU A 230 1.00 17.61 9.27
C LEU A 230 0.21 18.86 9.66
N SER A 231 -0.19 18.99 10.93
CA SER A 231 -0.91 20.19 11.38
C SER A 231 -0.05 21.44 11.17
N GLN A 232 1.25 21.39 11.48
CA GLN A 232 2.15 22.53 11.29
C GLN A 232 2.29 22.93 9.81
N VAL A 233 2.35 21.96 8.89
CA VAL A 233 2.33 22.23 7.44
C VAL A 233 1.02 22.90 7.03
N TYR A 234 -0.11 22.34 7.45
CA TYR A 234 -1.42 22.86 7.07
C TYR A 234 -1.71 24.22 7.70
N GLU A 235 -1.33 24.45 8.95
CA GLU A 235 -1.42 25.78 9.60
C GLU A 235 -0.62 26.84 8.84
N THR A 236 0.57 26.49 8.36
CA THR A 236 1.42 27.43 7.63
C THR A 236 0.89 27.74 6.24
N LEU A 237 0.41 26.72 5.52
CA LEU A 237 -0.09 26.87 4.16
C LEU A 237 -1.56 27.34 4.10
N MET A 238 -2.33 27.10 5.13
CA MET A 238 -3.77 27.36 5.20
C MET A 238 -4.17 27.92 6.57
N PRO A 239 -3.62 29.09 6.98
CA PRO A 239 -3.98 29.66 8.27
C PRO A 239 -5.49 29.90 8.32
N ALA A 240 -6.11 29.51 9.44
CA ALA A 240 -7.50 29.80 9.68
C ALA A 240 -7.68 31.33 9.73
N VAL A 241 -8.58 31.86 8.93
CA VAL A 241 -9.02 33.24 9.11
C VAL A 241 -9.90 33.24 10.34
N ASP A 242 -9.51 33.98 11.37
CA ASP A 242 -10.42 34.29 12.47
C ASP A 242 -11.73 34.84 11.88
N PRO A 243 -12.89 34.27 12.23
CA PRO A 243 -14.13 34.83 11.73
C PRO A 243 -14.17 36.30 12.19
N PRO A 244 -14.41 37.25 11.29
CA PRO A 244 -14.53 38.65 11.70
C PRO A 244 -15.54 38.71 12.82
N HIS A 245 -15.20 39.38 13.92
CA HIS A 245 -16.09 39.66 15.04
C HIS A 245 -17.35 40.40 14.54
N VAL A 246 -18.32 39.65 14.07
CA VAL A 246 -19.65 40.18 13.77
C VAL A 246 -20.64 39.43 14.63
N MET A 247 -20.80 39.95 15.84
CA MET A 247 -22.07 39.82 16.54
C MET A 247 -23.17 40.47 15.70
N ARG A 248 -24.00 39.70 15.04
CA ARG A 248 -25.41 40.00 14.78
C ARG A 248 -26.11 38.71 14.41
N GLU A 249 -27.05 38.34 15.28
CA GLU A 249 -28.07 37.35 15.02
C GLU A 249 -28.83 37.68 13.73
N GLN A 250 -28.60 36.86 12.70
CA GLN A 250 -29.57 36.69 11.62
C GLN A 250 -29.75 35.19 11.39
N LYS A 251 -31.00 34.73 11.51
CA LYS A 251 -31.40 33.35 11.21
C LYS A 251 -30.93 33.00 9.81
N PRO A 252 -30.24 31.85 9.65
CA PRO A 252 -29.83 31.39 8.33
C PRO A 252 -31.05 30.90 7.53
N PRO A 253 -31.10 31.14 6.20
CA PRO A 253 -32.05 30.48 5.33
C PRO A 253 -31.70 28.99 5.25
N ALA A 254 -32.76 28.17 5.23
CA ALA A 254 -32.71 26.73 5.20
C ALA A 254 -32.27 26.25 3.79
N ASP A 255 -31.03 26.38 3.42
CA ASP A 255 -30.40 25.62 2.34
C ASP A 255 -28.93 26.06 2.17
N GLN A 256 -28.01 25.56 3.01
CA GLN A 256 -26.59 25.70 2.75
C GLN A 256 -25.78 24.63 3.47
N HIS A 257 -25.67 23.46 2.84
CA HIS A 257 -24.64 22.46 3.16
C HIS A 257 -23.31 22.73 2.43
N ARG A 258 -22.79 23.95 2.54
CA ARG A 258 -21.39 24.25 2.21
C ARG A 258 -20.90 25.39 3.08
N ARG A 259 -20.25 25.09 4.19
CA ARG A 259 -19.39 26.08 4.85
C ARG A 259 -18.15 26.25 3.97
N ILE A 260 -18.12 27.31 3.18
CA ILE A 260 -16.91 27.76 2.51
C ILE A 260 -16.12 28.50 3.58
N PHE A 261 -15.04 27.87 4.06
CA PHE A 261 -14.06 28.57 4.88
C PHE A 261 -13.22 29.44 3.94
N SER A 262 -13.18 30.75 4.16
CA SER A 262 -12.21 31.62 3.51
C SER A 262 -10.91 31.59 4.31
N TYR A 263 -9.79 31.33 3.63
CA TYR A 263 -8.47 31.40 4.22
C TYR A 263 -7.75 32.64 3.68
N GLU A 264 -6.99 33.32 4.54
CA GLU A 264 -6.07 34.34 4.03
C GLU A 264 -4.95 33.66 3.27
N LYS A 265 -4.61 34.20 2.10
CA LYS A 265 -3.43 33.76 1.37
C LYS A 265 -2.18 34.26 2.09
N THR A 266 -1.29 33.36 2.45
CA THR A 266 0.04 33.69 2.94
C THR A 266 1.03 33.66 1.74
N PRO A 267 2.21 34.29 1.85
CA PRO A 267 3.25 34.14 0.84
C PRO A 267 3.60 32.67 0.55
N ASP A 268 3.50 31.82 1.56
CA ASP A 268 3.78 30.39 1.44
C ASP A 268 2.65 29.65 0.70
N SER A 269 1.38 29.99 0.96
CA SER A 269 0.23 29.44 0.24
C SER A 269 0.14 29.92 -1.21
N GLU A 270 0.80 31.03 -1.55
CA GLU A 270 0.95 31.48 -2.95
C GLU A 270 2.01 30.69 -3.72
N ALA A 271 2.97 30.10 -3.01
CA ALA A 271 4.06 29.32 -3.58
C ALA A 271 3.79 27.82 -3.64
N ILE A 272 3.04 27.26 -2.66
CA ILE A 272 2.82 25.83 -2.50
C ILE A 272 1.33 25.51 -2.48
N THR A 273 0.91 24.58 -3.32
CA THR A 273 -0.46 24.06 -3.39
C THR A 273 -0.45 22.56 -3.07
N ILE A 274 -1.37 22.13 -2.18
CA ILE A 274 -1.52 20.70 -1.83
C ILE A 274 -2.59 20.08 -2.73
N VAL A 275 -2.25 18.95 -3.35
CA VAL A 275 -3.12 18.25 -4.31
C VAL A 275 -3.11 16.74 -4.05
N THR A 276 -4.07 16.02 -4.62
CA THR A 276 -3.97 14.57 -4.76
C THR A 276 -3.08 14.21 -5.96
N ILE A 277 -2.57 12.98 -6.02
CA ILE A 277 -1.72 12.55 -7.14
C ILE A 277 -2.51 12.59 -8.47
N SER A 278 -3.78 12.18 -8.46
CA SER A 278 -4.58 12.22 -9.70
C SER A 278 -4.81 13.63 -10.22
N GLN A 279 -4.85 14.65 -9.37
CA GLN A 279 -4.96 16.04 -9.82
C GLN A 279 -3.73 16.53 -10.58
N LEU A 280 -2.55 15.97 -10.31
CA LEU A 280 -1.34 16.29 -11.09
C LEU A 280 -1.48 15.91 -12.57
N LEU A 281 -2.29 14.87 -12.88
CA LEU A 281 -2.56 14.46 -14.25
C LEU A 281 -3.26 15.56 -15.09
N ASP A 282 -4.00 16.43 -14.44
CA ASP A 282 -4.74 17.52 -15.09
C ASP A 282 -3.91 18.82 -15.16
N ILE A 283 -2.82 18.89 -14.37
CA ILE A 283 -1.98 20.09 -14.23
C ILE A 283 -0.72 20.01 -15.12
N PHE A 284 -0.06 18.84 -15.12
CA PHE A 284 1.24 18.67 -15.78
C PHE A 284 1.13 17.94 -17.11
N PRO A 285 1.99 18.32 -18.11
CA PRO A 285 2.01 17.67 -19.39
C PRO A 285 2.49 16.22 -19.30
N ARG A 286 2.09 15.41 -20.28
CA ARG A 286 2.57 14.04 -20.44
C ARG A 286 3.92 14.05 -21.13
N GLY A 287 4.87 13.33 -20.55
CA GLY A 287 6.20 13.12 -21.09
C GLY A 287 6.34 11.83 -21.88
N ASP A 288 7.58 11.46 -22.11
CA ASP A 288 7.95 10.26 -22.87
C ASP A 288 7.53 8.96 -22.17
N ALA A 289 7.45 7.89 -22.95
CA ALA A 289 7.37 6.56 -22.45
C ALA A 289 8.75 6.11 -21.94
N ILE A 290 8.81 5.57 -20.73
CA ILE A 290 10.04 5.12 -20.07
C ILE A 290 9.90 3.71 -19.53
N SER A 291 11.03 3.06 -19.28
CA SER A 291 11.11 1.73 -18.63
C SER A 291 11.73 1.85 -17.24
N PRO A 292 10.96 2.10 -16.17
CA PRO A 292 11.48 2.21 -14.82
C PRO A 292 12.19 0.93 -14.38
N ARG A 293 13.15 1.07 -13.46
CA ARG A 293 13.90 -0.08 -12.92
C ARG A 293 13.04 -0.87 -11.92
N PRO A 294 13.13 -2.22 -11.92
CA PRO A 294 12.58 -3.01 -10.83
C PRO A 294 13.17 -2.54 -9.49
N SER A 295 12.32 -2.37 -8.49
CA SER A 295 12.72 -1.90 -7.16
C SER A 295 11.57 -1.97 -6.16
N SER A 296 11.86 -1.66 -4.93
CA SER A 296 10.93 -1.35 -3.84
C SER A 296 11.34 -0.03 -3.17
N TRP A 297 10.55 0.50 -2.26
CA TRP A 297 10.93 1.69 -1.50
C TRP A 297 12.08 1.48 -0.48
N SER A 298 12.48 0.22 -0.27
CA SER A 298 13.61 -0.16 0.60
C SER A 298 14.87 -0.55 -0.20
N THR A 299 14.81 -0.47 -1.52
CA THR A 299 15.93 -0.79 -2.41
C THR A 299 16.90 0.40 -2.46
N ASN A 300 18.18 0.14 -2.37
CA ASN A 300 19.23 1.15 -2.53
C ASN A 300 20.05 0.94 -3.81
N ALA A 301 20.99 1.85 -4.09
CA ALA A 301 21.80 1.81 -5.31
C ALA A 301 22.68 0.57 -5.40
N ASP A 302 23.15 0.02 -4.29
CA ASP A 302 23.98 -1.20 -4.30
C ASP A 302 23.11 -2.44 -4.50
N ASP A 303 21.89 -2.48 -3.95
CA ASP A 303 20.91 -3.52 -4.24
C ASP A 303 20.60 -3.59 -5.75
N ILE A 304 20.42 -2.44 -6.41
CA ILE A 304 20.21 -2.35 -7.87
C ILE A 304 21.42 -2.96 -8.64
N LYS A 305 22.66 -2.59 -8.27
CA LYS A 305 23.86 -3.11 -8.91
C LYS A 305 23.99 -4.64 -8.77
N MET A 306 23.55 -5.17 -7.63
CA MET A 306 23.58 -6.61 -7.35
C MET A 306 22.38 -7.37 -7.94
N GLY A 307 21.39 -6.66 -8.55
CA GLY A 307 20.16 -7.28 -9.02
C GLY A 307 19.27 -7.81 -7.90
N ASN A 308 19.38 -7.22 -6.69
CA ASN A 308 18.57 -7.55 -5.51
C ASN A 308 17.47 -6.50 -5.35
N PHE A 309 16.41 -6.58 -6.18
CA PHE A 309 15.41 -5.52 -6.29
C PHE A 309 14.43 -5.45 -5.11
N TYR A 310 14.30 -6.51 -4.34
CA TYR A 310 13.35 -6.61 -3.20
C TYR A 310 14.06 -7.13 -1.95
N PRO A 311 15.11 -6.42 -1.44
CA PRO A 311 16.05 -6.97 -0.46
C PRO A 311 15.41 -7.38 0.88
N LEU A 312 14.27 -6.79 1.24
CA LEU A 312 13.58 -7.12 2.49
C LEU A 312 12.58 -8.28 2.35
N TRP A 313 12.30 -8.72 1.12
CA TRP A 313 11.29 -9.76 0.84
C TRP A 313 11.85 -10.94 0.06
N GLN A 314 12.87 -10.73 -0.77
CA GLN A 314 13.51 -11.76 -1.57
C GLN A 314 15.01 -11.48 -1.71
N ASP A 315 15.78 -11.71 -0.65
CA ASP A 315 17.24 -11.67 -0.74
C ASP A 315 17.77 -13.07 -1.05
N LYS A 316 18.46 -13.21 -2.19
CA LYS A 316 19.07 -14.48 -2.62
C LYS A 316 20.15 -15.01 -1.68
N ASN A 317 20.75 -14.11 -0.89
CA ASN A 317 21.76 -14.46 0.12
C ASN A 317 21.14 -14.83 1.47
N ASN A 318 19.83 -14.63 1.65
CA ASN A 318 19.10 -15.03 2.84
C ASN A 318 18.48 -16.41 2.64
N PRO A 319 19.04 -17.46 3.26
CA PRO A 319 18.54 -18.83 3.04
C PRO A 319 17.10 -19.03 3.52
N VAL A 320 16.63 -18.23 4.49
CA VAL A 320 15.24 -18.31 4.95
C VAL A 320 14.31 -17.74 3.87
N HIS A 321 14.62 -16.58 3.27
CA HIS A 321 13.85 -16.06 2.13
C HIS A 321 13.76 -17.05 0.99
N VAL A 322 14.90 -17.64 0.58
CA VAL A 322 14.91 -18.65 -0.50
C VAL A 322 13.95 -19.80 -0.20
N MET A 323 14.02 -20.35 1.01
CA MET A 323 13.15 -21.45 1.41
C MET A 323 11.67 -21.02 1.60
N GLN A 324 11.41 -19.79 2.07
CA GLN A 324 10.03 -19.28 2.19
C GLN A 324 9.35 -19.18 0.81
N TRP A 325 10.04 -18.68 -0.20
CA TRP A 325 9.51 -18.60 -1.56
C TRP A 325 9.33 -19.99 -2.17
N GLU A 326 10.30 -20.89 -2.02
CA GLU A 326 10.17 -22.29 -2.48
C GLU A 326 8.96 -22.99 -1.83
N HIS A 327 8.72 -22.75 -0.54
CA HIS A 327 7.56 -23.28 0.17
C HIS A 327 6.26 -22.68 -0.32
N LEU A 328 6.22 -21.36 -0.56
CA LEU A 328 5.05 -20.67 -1.07
C LEU A 328 4.70 -21.09 -2.49
N ASP A 329 5.69 -21.24 -3.37
CA ASP A 329 5.49 -21.71 -4.75
C ASP A 329 4.84 -23.10 -4.78
N LEU A 330 5.32 -24.03 -3.94
CA LEU A 330 4.68 -25.34 -3.78
C LEU A 330 3.25 -25.23 -3.22
N THR A 331 3.03 -24.30 -2.30
CA THR A 331 1.72 -24.08 -1.70
C THR A 331 0.69 -23.59 -2.72
N ILE A 332 1.07 -22.62 -3.56
CA ILE A 332 0.25 -22.09 -4.66
C ILE A 332 -0.06 -23.20 -5.66
N ASP A 333 0.96 -23.96 -6.09
CA ASP A 333 0.79 -25.04 -7.05
C ASP A 333 -0.17 -26.15 -6.55
N VAL A 334 -0.07 -26.54 -5.28
CA VAL A 334 -0.96 -27.55 -4.70
C VAL A 334 -2.40 -27.01 -4.58
N GLU A 335 -2.56 -25.73 -4.25
CA GLU A 335 -3.90 -25.11 -4.18
C GLU A 335 -4.54 -24.98 -5.57
N HIS A 336 -3.80 -24.53 -6.57
CA HIS A 336 -4.30 -24.44 -7.95
C HIS A 336 -4.77 -25.81 -8.46
N LYS A 337 -4.00 -26.87 -8.17
CA LYS A 337 -4.43 -28.23 -8.52
C LYS A 337 -5.67 -28.66 -7.76
N ALA A 338 -5.79 -28.30 -6.49
CA ALA A 338 -7.00 -28.60 -5.71
C ALA A 338 -8.24 -27.93 -6.30
N ALA A 339 -8.12 -26.67 -6.71
CA ALA A 339 -9.19 -25.93 -7.38
C ALA A 339 -9.57 -26.54 -8.74
N GLU A 340 -8.57 -27.02 -9.51
CA GLU A 340 -8.78 -27.67 -10.82
C GLU A 340 -9.53 -29.00 -10.71
N VAL A 341 -9.20 -29.82 -9.71
CA VAL A 341 -9.71 -31.23 -9.64
C VAL A 341 -10.87 -31.45 -8.70
N ALA A 342 -11.25 -30.46 -7.90
CA ALA A 342 -12.37 -30.58 -6.97
C ALA A 342 -13.68 -30.70 -7.74
N ASP A 343 -14.41 -31.83 -7.56
CA ASP A 343 -15.54 -32.23 -8.41
C ASP A 343 -16.76 -32.76 -7.63
N ASN A 344 -16.73 -32.73 -6.30
CA ASN A 344 -17.83 -33.12 -5.45
C ASN A 344 -17.92 -32.19 -4.23
N PRO A 345 -19.08 -32.14 -3.53
CA PRO A 345 -19.33 -31.16 -2.47
C PRO A 345 -18.23 -31.08 -1.41
N LEU A 346 -17.66 -32.24 -1.02
CA LEU A 346 -16.64 -32.28 0.05
C LEU A 346 -15.29 -31.79 -0.47
N SER A 347 -14.85 -32.21 -1.68
CA SER A 347 -13.61 -31.73 -2.28
C SER A 347 -13.69 -30.22 -2.57
N LEU A 348 -14.83 -29.71 -3.06
CA LEU A 348 -15.06 -28.28 -3.27
C LEU A 348 -14.98 -27.47 -1.98
N GLN A 349 -15.53 -27.99 -0.87
CA GLN A 349 -15.45 -27.33 0.43
C GLN A 349 -13.98 -27.15 0.86
N PHE A 350 -13.17 -28.21 0.77
CA PHE A 350 -11.74 -28.13 1.14
C PHE A 350 -10.95 -27.23 0.19
N ALA A 351 -11.21 -27.29 -1.11
CA ALA A 351 -10.58 -26.37 -2.08
C ALA A 351 -10.94 -24.91 -1.80
N SER A 352 -12.20 -24.59 -1.51
CA SER A 352 -12.63 -23.25 -1.13
C SER A 352 -11.96 -22.76 0.16
N THR A 353 -11.80 -23.64 1.16
CA THR A 353 -11.06 -23.29 2.38
C THR A 353 -9.59 -23.01 2.07
N ALA A 354 -8.93 -23.87 1.29
CA ALA A 354 -7.53 -23.67 0.86
C ALA A 354 -7.37 -22.33 0.17
N ARG A 355 -8.28 -21.99 -0.76
CA ARG A 355 -8.25 -20.74 -1.50
C ARG A 355 -8.36 -19.51 -0.58
N THR A 356 -9.27 -19.54 0.37
CA THR A 356 -9.48 -18.43 1.32
C THR A 356 -8.24 -18.20 2.19
N VAL A 357 -7.62 -19.28 2.65
CA VAL A 357 -6.40 -19.19 3.46
C VAL A 357 -5.21 -18.73 2.62
N LEU A 358 -5.08 -19.21 1.36
CA LEU A 358 -4.00 -18.78 0.46
C LEU A 358 -4.07 -17.29 0.17
N ASP A 359 -5.25 -16.72 -0.04
CA ASP A 359 -5.41 -15.28 -0.26
C ASP A 359 -4.72 -14.45 0.82
N ALA A 360 -4.86 -14.85 2.09
CA ALA A 360 -4.23 -14.18 3.23
C ALA A 360 -2.74 -14.56 3.37
N ALA A 361 -2.39 -15.82 3.13
CA ALA A 361 -1.02 -16.34 3.27
C ALA A 361 -0.01 -15.74 2.26
N LEU A 362 -0.48 -14.98 1.26
CA LEU A 362 0.37 -14.25 0.33
C LEU A 362 0.96 -12.95 0.91
N HIS A 363 0.61 -12.53 2.13
CA HIS A 363 1.03 -11.24 2.69
C HIS A 363 2.56 -11.09 2.79
N SER A 364 3.06 -9.88 2.50
CA SER A 364 4.49 -9.56 2.45
C SER A 364 5.21 -9.65 3.80
N CYS A 365 4.50 -9.38 4.90
CA CYS A 365 5.11 -9.24 6.22
C CYS A 365 5.89 -10.48 6.69
N GLN A 366 5.47 -11.69 6.32
CA GLN A 366 6.20 -12.92 6.70
C GLN A 366 7.65 -12.94 6.21
N PHE A 367 7.91 -12.36 5.03
CA PHE A 367 9.25 -12.23 4.47
C PHE A 367 10.02 -11.08 5.12
N TRP A 368 9.36 -9.93 5.30
CA TRP A 368 9.97 -8.77 5.95
C TRP A 368 10.50 -9.10 7.36
N TRP A 369 9.74 -9.87 8.15
CA TRP A 369 10.16 -10.33 9.46
C TRP A 369 11.35 -11.30 9.43
N ALA A 370 11.68 -11.88 8.27
CA ALA A 370 12.82 -12.76 8.05
C ALA A 370 14.00 -12.06 7.37
N SER A 371 13.92 -10.75 7.11
CA SER A 371 14.89 -10.03 6.27
C SER A 371 16.27 -9.90 6.89
N LYS A 372 16.40 -9.90 8.23
CA LYS A 372 17.63 -9.50 8.95
C LYS A 372 18.09 -8.06 8.60
N ARG A 373 17.20 -7.26 7.95
CA ARG A 373 17.44 -5.88 7.51
C ARG A 373 16.15 -5.03 7.67
N PRO A 374 15.83 -4.48 8.81
CA PRO A 374 16.45 -4.58 10.16
C PRO A 374 15.84 -5.67 11.05
N MET A 375 14.85 -6.42 10.57
CA MET A 375 13.98 -7.24 11.42
C MET A 375 14.32 -8.73 11.36
N TRP A 376 14.17 -9.37 12.53
CA TRP A 376 14.12 -10.81 12.69
C TRP A 376 13.11 -11.14 13.79
N ASN A 377 12.01 -11.79 13.43
CA ASN A 377 10.98 -12.16 14.41
C ASN A 377 10.45 -13.57 14.15
N ILE A 378 10.93 -14.50 14.96
CA ILE A 378 10.63 -15.94 14.86
C ILE A 378 9.12 -16.20 14.82
N ASN A 379 8.36 -15.54 15.70
CA ASN A 379 6.90 -15.78 15.82
C ASN A 379 6.15 -15.35 14.54
N MET A 380 6.55 -14.24 13.95
CA MET A 380 5.90 -13.71 12.73
C MET A 380 6.27 -14.54 11.49
N ILE A 381 7.52 -15.00 11.41
CA ILE A 381 7.97 -15.92 10.35
C ILE A 381 7.18 -17.23 10.46
N TYR A 382 7.11 -17.81 11.66
CA TYR A 382 6.43 -19.08 11.90
C TYR A 382 4.92 -18.99 11.62
N ARG A 383 4.27 -17.87 11.93
CA ARG A 383 2.84 -17.65 11.60
C ARG A 383 2.59 -17.73 10.10
N GLY A 384 3.36 -17.01 9.28
CA GLY A 384 3.22 -17.07 7.82
C GLY A 384 3.40 -18.49 7.27
N LEU A 385 4.41 -19.22 7.77
CA LEU A 385 4.62 -20.63 7.42
C LEU A 385 3.45 -21.53 7.82
N THR A 386 2.83 -21.26 8.96
CA THR A 386 1.67 -22.02 9.46
C THR A 386 0.44 -21.79 8.59
N GLU A 387 0.20 -20.59 8.13
CA GLU A 387 -0.87 -20.27 7.17
C GLU A 387 -0.67 -21.03 5.86
N GLN A 388 0.52 -21.02 5.28
CA GLN A 388 0.84 -21.79 4.08
C GLN A 388 0.65 -23.30 4.30
N ARG A 389 1.02 -23.83 5.48
CA ARG A 389 0.78 -25.23 5.83
C ARG A 389 -0.72 -25.55 5.93
N GLU A 390 -1.54 -24.66 6.43
CA GLU A 390 -3.00 -24.80 6.46
C GLU A 390 -3.58 -24.88 5.04
N VAL A 391 -3.08 -24.05 4.12
CA VAL A 391 -3.42 -24.17 2.69
C VAL A 391 -3.12 -25.58 2.18
N LEU A 392 -1.89 -26.07 2.36
CA LEU A 392 -1.46 -27.40 1.91
C LEU A 392 -2.33 -28.53 2.46
N LEU A 393 -2.70 -28.47 3.73
CA LEU A 393 -3.57 -29.48 4.36
C LEU A 393 -4.95 -29.53 3.70
N ASN A 394 -5.58 -28.38 3.48
CA ASN A 394 -6.91 -28.30 2.87
C ASN A 394 -6.84 -28.62 1.37
N ALA A 395 -5.87 -28.08 0.65
CA ALA A 395 -5.70 -28.31 -0.79
C ALA A 395 -5.44 -29.80 -1.10
N TYR A 396 -4.53 -30.43 -0.36
CA TYR A 396 -4.27 -31.86 -0.58
C TYR A 396 -5.47 -32.73 -0.16
N LYS A 397 -6.21 -32.34 0.88
CA LYS A 397 -7.46 -33.02 1.23
C LYS A 397 -8.49 -32.92 0.11
N ALA A 398 -8.64 -31.79 -0.55
CA ALA A 398 -9.49 -31.62 -1.71
C ALA A 398 -9.07 -32.57 -2.86
N ILE A 399 -7.78 -32.63 -3.18
CA ILE A 399 -7.22 -33.53 -4.20
C ILE A 399 -7.52 -34.99 -3.86
N THR A 400 -7.32 -35.43 -2.61
CA THR A 400 -7.54 -36.84 -2.22
C THR A 400 -8.99 -37.24 -2.28
N LEU A 401 -9.92 -36.31 -2.03
CA LEU A 401 -11.36 -36.54 -2.05
C LEU A 401 -11.99 -36.42 -3.44
N SER A 402 -11.30 -35.78 -4.40
CA SER A 402 -11.75 -35.68 -5.79
C SER A 402 -11.69 -37.02 -6.52
N ASN A 403 -12.37 -37.10 -7.66
CA ASN A 403 -12.32 -38.27 -8.55
C ASN A 403 -11.12 -38.26 -9.51
N CYS A 404 -10.12 -37.39 -9.31
CA CYS A 404 -8.93 -37.33 -10.14
C CYS A 404 -8.14 -38.65 -10.11
N LYS A 405 -7.28 -38.86 -11.13
CA LYS A 405 -6.47 -40.09 -11.27
C LYS A 405 -5.55 -40.30 -10.07
N ALA A 406 -5.30 -41.57 -9.71
CA ALA A 406 -4.41 -41.95 -8.63
C ALA A 406 -2.98 -41.40 -8.78
N ASP A 407 -2.48 -41.32 -10.01
CA ASP A 407 -1.15 -40.76 -10.29
C ASP A 407 -1.07 -39.27 -9.93
N VAL A 408 -2.12 -38.47 -10.15
CA VAL A 408 -2.21 -37.07 -9.74
C VAL A 408 -2.18 -36.98 -8.22
N LYS A 409 -2.96 -37.78 -7.51
CA LYS A 409 -2.95 -37.82 -6.04
C LYS A 409 -1.56 -38.14 -5.49
N LYS A 410 -0.88 -39.09 -6.10
CA LYS A 410 0.49 -39.49 -5.73
C LYS A 410 1.52 -38.40 -6.02
N GLU A 411 1.43 -37.75 -7.18
CA GLU A 411 2.32 -36.62 -7.55
C GLU A 411 2.21 -35.49 -6.53
N TYR A 412 0.97 -35.05 -6.22
CA TYR A 412 0.75 -33.94 -5.29
C TYR A 412 1.02 -34.32 -3.83
N TYR A 413 0.96 -35.62 -3.47
CA TYR A 413 1.49 -36.09 -2.19
C TYR A 413 2.99 -35.80 -2.04
N TYR A 414 3.79 -36.06 -3.07
CA TYR A 414 5.22 -35.77 -3.02
C TYR A 414 5.52 -34.26 -2.94
N ARG A 415 4.72 -33.40 -3.58
CA ARG A 415 4.85 -31.94 -3.46
C ARG A 415 4.57 -31.47 -2.02
N VAL A 416 3.53 -31.99 -1.39
CA VAL A 416 3.23 -31.72 0.02
C VAL A 416 4.35 -32.22 0.94
N VAL A 417 4.93 -33.39 0.65
CA VAL A 417 6.08 -33.91 1.41
C VAL A 417 7.32 -33.01 1.24
N ALA A 418 7.57 -32.51 0.02
CA ALA A 418 8.66 -31.57 -0.25
C ALA A 418 8.44 -30.27 0.54
N ALA A 419 7.25 -29.68 0.48
CA ALA A 419 6.91 -28.47 1.24
C ALA A 419 7.10 -28.68 2.75
N ARG A 420 6.68 -29.85 3.30
CA ARG A 420 6.92 -30.17 4.71
C ARG A 420 8.41 -30.22 5.06
N HIS A 421 9.25 -30.78 4.21
CA HIS A 421 10.69 -30.80 4.46
C HIS A 421 11.28 -29.39 4.45
N ILE A 422 10.80 -28.50 3.56
CA ILE A 422 11.22 -27.10 3.55
C ILE A 422 10.77 -26.39 4.83
N PHE A 423 9.52 -26.61 5.27
CA PHE A 423 9.01 -26.08 6.53
C PHE A 423 9.88 -26.50 7.71
N ASP A 424 10.24 -27.78 7.82
CA ASP A 424 11.11 -28.29 8.89
C ASP A 424 12.49 -27.62 8.83
N ARG A 425 13.09 -27.49 7.65
CA ARG A 425 14.39 -26.80 7.45
C ARG A 425 14.35 -25.33 7.84
N ILE A 426 13.26 -24.60 7.53
CA ILE A 426 13.11 -23.22 7.98
C ILE A 426 13.00 -23.20 9.50
N THR A 427 12.18 -24.08 10.09
CA THR A 427 12.00 -24.15 11.54
C THR A 427 13.31 -24.44 12.27
N ASP A 428 14.14 -25.36 11.75
CA ASP A 428 15.48 -25.62 12.29
C ASP A 428 16.34 -24.35 12.29
N ARG A 429 16.27 -23.56 11.21
CA ARG A 429 16.95 -22.26 11.13
C ARG A 429 16.45 -21.24 12.15
N LEU A 430 15.15 -21.25 12.46
CA LEU A 430 14.61 -20.35 13.47
C LEU A 430 15.11 -20.67 14.88
N TYR A 431 15.59 -21.89 15.14
CA TYR A 431 16.23 -22.27 16.42
C TYR A 431 17.71 -21.91 16.49
N THR A 432 18.38 -21.76 15.36
CA THR A 432 19.84 -21.67 15.30
C THR A 432 20.38 -20.33 14.78
N ASP A 433 19.56 -19.61 14.00
CA ASP A 433 19.94 -18.30 13.44
C ASP A 433 19.58 -17.17 14.40
N ASP A 434 20.54 -16.29 14.69
CA ASP A 434 20.36 -15.06 15.46
C ASP A 434 20.02 -13.87 14.54
#